data_d728ae35fcfd8e398a76002804649444
#
_entry.id   d728ae35fcfd8e398a76002804649444
#
_cell.length_a   1.000
_cell.length_b   1.000
_cell.length_c   1.000
_cell.angle_alpha   90.00
_cell.angle_beta   90.00
_cell.angle_gamma   90.00
#
_symmetry.space_group_name_H-M   'P 1'
#
loop_
_entity.id
_entity.type
_entity.pdbx_description
1 polymer ?
#
loop_
_entity_poly.entity_id
_entity_poly.type
_entity_poly.pdbx_seq_one_letter_code
_entity_poly.pdbx_strand_id
1 'polypeptide(L)'
;SCYTPPAPCPSGPRPVVVGFGPAGMFAALTLAQAGLRPIVLERGQDAATRQARVAQFWADGALDPDCNVQFGEGGAGTFSDGKLNTGTHDIRNRYILEQLVRFGAGPDILLDAKPHIGTDVLVQVVQNLRREIIALGGQVRFGARLTGLGQKDEQLHWVCYNGDQKLDCRALILAVGHSARDTFSLLAQT
;
A
#
# COMPACT_ATOMS: atom_id res chain seq x y z
N SER A 1 -24.06 -4.14 -6.79
CA SER A 1 -23.85 -2.74 -7.16
C SER A 1 -22.37 -2.52 -7.39
N CYS A 2 -22.01 -1.98 -8.56
CA CYS A 2 -20.64 -1.63 -8.85
C CYS A 2 -20.25 -0.37 -8.06
N TYR A 3 -19.11 -0.40 -7.38
CA TYR A 3 -18.53 0.81 -6.81
C TYR A 3 -18.10 1.74 -7.96
N THR A 4 -18.60 2.96 -7.95
CA THR A 4 -18.18 4.00 -8.90
C THR A 4 -17.32 5.01 -8.14
N PRO A 5 -16.05 5.21 -8.54
CA PRO A 5 -15.21 6.24 -7.91
C PRO A 5 -15.86 7.62 -8.03
N PRO A 6 -15.68 8.50 -7.04
CA PRO A 6 -16.15 9.87 -7.13
C PRO A 6 -15.47 10.61 -8.29
N ALA A 7 -16.14 11.64 -8.81
CA ALA A 7 -15.57 12.49 -9.85
C ALA A 7 -14.26 13.16 -9.38
N PRO A 8 -13.25 13.33 -10.26
CA PRO A 8 -11.98 13.93 -9.90
C PRO A 8 -12.15 15.36 -9.35
N CYS A 9 -11.45 15.68 -8.26
CA CYS A 9 -11.30 17.06 -7.81
C CYS A 9 -9.93 17.58 -8.28
N PRO A 10 -9.85 18.43 -9.33
CA PRO A 10 -8.61 18.65 -10.07
C PRO A 10 -7.62 19.65 -9.45
N SER A 11 -7.98 20.40 -8.42
CA SER A 11 -7.13 21.48 -7.90
C SER A 11 -6.74 21.26 -6.44
N GLY A 12 -5.45 21.04 -6.19
CA GLY A 12 -4.90 20.96 -4.84
C GLY A 12 -3.68 20.03 -4.75
N PRO A 13 -3.02 19.99 -3.58
CA PRO A 13 -1.95 19.06 -3.30
C PRO A 13 -2.45 17.61 -3.44
N ARG A 14 -1.59 16.75 -3.98
CA ARG A 14 -1.87 15.34 -4.21
C ARG A 14 -2.08 14.63 -2.87
N PRO A 15 -3.06 13.70 -2.75
CA PRO A 15 -3.19 12.88 -1.55
C PRO A 15 -1.96 11.99 -1.39
N VAL A 16 -1.54 11.82 -0.15
CA VAL A 16 -0.42 10.93 0.22
C VAL A 16 -0.96 9.68 0.90
N VAL A 17 -0.44 8.53 0.50
CA VAL A 17 -0.72 7.23 1.13
C VAL A 17 0.58 6.70 1.72
N VAL A 18 0.61 6.40 3.00
CA VAL A 18 1.78 5.85 3.69
C VAL A 18 1.59 4.38 3.96
N GLY A 19 2.48 3.57 3.39
CA GLY A 19 2.41 2.12 3.36
C GLY A 19 1.82 1.58 2.06
N PHE A 20 2.44 0.55 1.49
CA PHE A 20 2.01 -0.09 0.25
C PHE A 20 1.70 -1.58 0.46
N GLY A 21 1.12 -1.89 1.62
CA GLY A 21 0.42 -3.15 1.91
C GLY A 21 -0.99 -3.15 1.29
N PRO A 22 -1.81 -4.18 1.52
CA PRO A 22 -3.14 -4.31 0.91
C PRO A 22 -4.00 -3.05 1.05
N ALA A 23 -4.11 -2.48 2.25
CA ALA A 23 -4.90 -1.28 2.50
C ALA A 23 -4.39 -0.08 1.68
N GLY A 24 -3.07 0.16 1.68
CA GLY A 24 -2.47 1.28 0.94
C GLY A 24 -2.57 1.11 -0.57
N MET A 25 -2.39 -0.11 -1.09
CA MET A 25 -2.54 -0.41 -2.52
C MET A 25 -3.95 -0.11 -3.01
N PHE A 26 -4.99 -0.59 -2.31
CA PHE A 26 -6.37 -0.34 -2.71
C PHE A 26 -6.80 1.11 -2.49
N ALA A 27 -6.30 1.79 -1.45
CA ALA A 27 -6.49 3.23 -1.28
C ALA A 27 -5.87 4.00 -2.46
N ALA A 28 -4.61 3.71 -2.81
CA ALA A 28 -3.93 4.36 -3.92
C ALA A 28 -4.60 4.08 -5.27
N LEU A 29 -5.03 2.82 -5.52
CA LEU A 29 -5.75 2.46 -6.73
C LEU A 29 -7.06 3.24 -6.85
N THR A 30 -7.86 3.30 -5.78
CA THR A 30 -9.13 4.04 -5.76
C THR A 30 -8.92 5.53 -6.02
N LEU A 31 -7.92 6.14 -5.39
CA LEU A 31 -7.58 7.54 -5.62
C LEU A 31 -7.09 7.79 -7.05
N ALA A 32 -6.27 6.88 -7.60
CA ALA A 32 -5.77 6.98 -8.97
C ALA A 32 -6.92 6.85 -9.99
N GLN A 33 -7.82 5.89 -9.82
CA GLN A 33 -9.03 5.73 -10.64
C GLN A 33 -9.96 6.94 -10.57
N ALA A 34 -9.98 7.64 -9.43
CA ALA A 34 -10.69 8.91 -9.28
C ALA A 34 -9.91 10.12 -9.86
N GLY A 35 -8.77 9.92 -10.54
CA GLY A 35 -7.96 10.99 -11.15
C GLY A 35 -7.17 11.85 -10.17
N LEU A 36 -7.08 11.47 -8.89
CA LEU A 36 -6.44 12.26 -7.84
C LEU A 36 -4.90 12.11 -7.80
N ARG A 37 -4.33 11.22 -8.59
CA ARG A 37 -2.88 11.01 -8.77
C ARG A 37 -2.13 10.90 -7.43
N PRO A 38 -2.41 9.90 -6.58
CA PRO A 38 -1.82 9.79 -5.24
C PRO A 38 -0.29 9.65 -5.28
N ILE A 39 0.38 10.05 -4.20
CA ILE A 39 1.77 9.73 -3.94
C ILE A 39 1.80 8.69 -2.81
N VAL A 40 2.37 7.53 -3.09
CA VAL A 40 2.55 6.47 -2.09
C VAL A 40 3.97 6.53 -1.55
N LEU A 41 4.11 6.50 -0.24
CA LEU A 41 5.38 6.35 0.48
C LEU A 41 5.43 4.94 1.09
N GLU A 42 6.33 4.10 0.62
CA GLU A 42 6.59 2.77 1.18
C GLU A 42 8.01 2.72 1.74
N ARG A 43 8.15 2.34 3.02
CA ARG A 43 9.47 2.29 3.68
C ARG A 43 10.37 1.22 3.10
N GLY A 44 9.80 0.07 2.73
CA GLY A 44 10.55 -1.03 2.13
C GLY A 44 10.73 -0.87 0.62
N GLN A 45 11.14 -1.95 0.00
CA GLN A 45 11.45 -2.00 -1.42
C GLN A 45 10.31 -2.65 -2.23
N ASP A 46 10.44 -2.60 -3.55
CA ASP A 46 9.56 -3.31 -4.47
C ASP A 46 9.60 -4.83 -4.24
N ALA A 47 8.58 -5.53 -4.75
CA ALA A 47 8.38 -6.96 -4.47
C ALA A 47 9.57 -7.84 -4.90
N ALA A 48 10.26 -7.52 -6.01
CA ALA A 48 11.39 -8.30 -6.49
C ALA A 48 12.62 -8.12 -5.57
N THR A 49 12.97 -6.89 -5.24
CA THR A 49 14.05 -6.56 -4.31
C THR A 49 13.76 -7.14 -2.93
N ARG A 50 12.53 -7.03 -2.47
CA ARG A 50 12.06 -7.56 -1.19
C ARG A 50 12.19 -9.08 -1.12
N GLN A 51 11.84 -9.80 -2.21
CA GLN A 51 12.00 -11.26 -2.28
C GLN A 51 13.46 -11.67 -2.04
N ALA A 52 14.41 -10.98 -2.64
CA ALA A 52 15.83 -11.24 -2.41
C ALA A 52 16.25 -10.95 -0.96
N ARG A 53 15.76 -9.87 -0.35
CA ARG A 53 16.04 -9.51 1.06
C ARG A 53 15.47 -10.53 2.05
N VAL A 54 14.24 -11.00 1.81
CA VAL A 54 13.61 -12.04 2.63
C VAL A 54 14.37 -13.36 2.51
N ALA A 55 14.79 -13.76 1.30
CA ALA A 55 15.62 -14.95 1.08
C ALA A 55 16.96 -14.85 1.82
N GLN A 56 17.62 -13.69 1.76
CA GLN A 56 18.86 -13.44 2.49
C GLN A 56 18.66 -13.56 4.01
N PHE A 57 17.58 -12.95 4.55
CA PHE A 57 17.26 -13.07 5.98
C PHE A 57 17.11 -14.54 6.43
N TRP A 58 16.47 -15.37 5.62
CA TRP A 58 16.32 -16.79 5.94
C TRP A 58 17.65 -17.57 5.83
N ALA A 59 18.59 -17.10 5.02
CA ALA A 59 19.89 -17.76 4.84
C ALA A 59 20.90 -17.40 5.93
N ASP A 60 20.97 -16.15 6.35
CA ASP A 60 22.04 -15.64 7.23
C ASP A 60 21.54 -14.92 8.51
N GLY A 61 20.21 -14.73 8.65
CA GLY A 61 19.62 -14.07 9.81
C GLY A 61 19.73 -12.53 9.79
N ALA A 62 20.26 -11.92 8.72
CA ALA A 62 20.45 -10.47 8.63
C ALA A 62 19.12 -9.76 8.37
N LEU A 63 18.50 -9.23 9.42
CA LEU A 63 17.23 -8.48 9.34
C LEU A 63 17.47 -7.05 8.86
N ASP A 64 16.84 -6.70 7.73
CA ASP A 64 16.68 -5.30 7.31
C ASP A 64 15.45 -4.71 8.02
N PRO A 65 15.59 -3.67 8.85
CA PRO A 65 14.47 -3.11 9.62
C PRO A 65 13.40 -2.43 8.75
N ASP A 66 13.75 -1.97 7.57
CA ASP A 66 12.85 -1.26 6.67
C ASP A 66 12.36 -2.12 5.49
N CYS A 67 13.03 -3.25 5.18
CA CYS A 67 12.64 -4.14 4.08
C CYS A 67 12.73 -5.62 4.48
N ASN A 68 11.60 -6.21 4.84
CA ASN A 68 11.54 -7.58 5.38
C ASN A 68 10.17 -8.23 5.14
N VAL A 69 9.83 -9.27 5.91
CA VAL A 69 8.52 -9.95 5.81
C VAL A 69 7.33 -9.03 6.16
N GLN A 70 7.53 -7.97 6.97
CA GLN A 70 6.47 -7.03 7.38
C GLN A 70 6.36 -5.82 6.45
N PHE A 71 7.50 -5.28 6.00
CA PHE A 71 7.58 -4.03 5.26
C PHE A 71 8.04 -4.25 3.81
N GLY A 72 7.51 -3.44 2.93
CA GLY A 72 7.75 -3.47 1.49
C GLY A 72 6.47 -3.69 0.69
N GLU A 73 6.59 -3.62 -0.62
CA GLU A 73 5.49 -3.73 -1.57
C GLU A 73 4.64 -4.99 -1.31
N GLY A 74 3.33 -4.80 -1.20
CA GLY A 74 2.36 -5.86 -0.92
C GLY A 74 2.15 -6.19 0.55
N GLY A 75 2.98 -5.62 1.46
CA GLY A 75 2.86 -5.82 2.91
C GLY A 75 3.14 -7.26 3.34
N ALA A 76 2.83 -7.60 4.59
CA ALA A 76 3.11 -8.90 5.17
C ALA A 76 2.46 -10.09 4.43
N GLY A 77 1.33 -9.86 3.74
CA GLY A 77 0.60 -10.90 3.03
C GLY A 77 1.33 -11.46 1.81
N THR A 78 2.20 -10.67 1.15
CA THR A 78 2.85 -11.07 -0.11
C THR A 78 3.79 -12.27 0.04
N PHE A 79 4.37 -12.46 1.23
CA PHE A 79 5.29 -13.57 1.51
C PHE A 79 4.75 -14.49 2.62
N SER A 80 3.42 -14.53 2.79
CA SER A 80 2.72 -15.44 3.69
C SER A 80 2.19 -16.67 2.94
N ASP A 81 1.28 -17.40 3.54
CA ASP A 81 0.65 -18.58 2.94
C ASP A 81 -0.42 -18.29 1.87
N GLY A 82 -0.59 -17.02 1.49
CA GLY A 82 -1.48 -16.63 0.39
C GLY A 82 -2.98 -16.67 0.69
N LYS A 83 -3.37 -16.90 1.93
CA LYS A 83 -4.78 -16.90 2.33
C LYS A 83 -5.35 -15.49 2.35
N LEU A 84 -6.52 -15.31 1.73
CA LEU A 84 -7.25 -14.05 1.70
C LEU A 84 -8.42 -14.11 2.70
N ASN A 85 -8.11 -13.89 3.98
CA ASN A 85 -9.14 -13.82 5.02
C ASN A 85 -9.45 -12.37 5.36
N THR A 86 -10.73 -11.96 5.21
CA THR A 86 -11.14 -10.60 5.54
C THR A 86 -11.74 -10.46 6.92
N GLY A 87 -12.26 -11.52 7.53
CA GLY A 87 -12.94 -11.51 8.82
C GLY A 87 -14.23 -10.67 8.84
N THR A 88 -14.66 -10.14 7.69
CA THR A 88 -15.85 -9.30 7.53
C THR A 88 -16.73 -9.80 6.37
N HIS A 89 -18.04 -9.49 6.42
CA HIS A 89 -18.99 -9.77 5.34
C HIS A 89 -19.40 -8.49 4.58
N ASP A 90 -18.44 -7.57 4.39
CA ASP A 90 -18.67 -6.31 3.72
C ASP A 90 -18.80 -6.50 2.20
N ILE A 91 -19.74 -5.79 1.57
CA ILE A 91 -19.96 -5.84 0.12
C ILE A 91 -18.71 -5.42 -0.67
N ARG A 92 -17.85 -4.60 -0.09
CA ARG A 92 -16.59 -4.15 -0.70
C ARG A 92 -15.57 -5.28 -0.85
N ASN A 93 -15.70 -6.39 -0.09
CA ASN A 93 -14.83 -7.55 -0.25
C ASN A 93 -14.90 -8.11 -1.67
N ARG A 94 -16.09 -8.13 -2.26
CA ARG A 94 -16.28 -8.55 -3.65
C ARG A 94 -15.49 -7.70 -4.63
N TYR A 95 -15.53 -6.39 -4.46
CA TYR A 95 -14.74 -5.46 -5.28
C TYR A 95 -13.24 -5.74 -5.19
N ILE A 96 -12.71 -5.98 -3.98
CA ILE A 96 -11.29 -6.30 -3.76
C ILE A 96 -10.90 -7.56 -4.54
N LEU A 97 -11.68 -8.64 -4.42
CA LEU A 97 -11.42 -9.89 -5.14
C LEU A 97 -11.48 -9.71 -6.66
N GLU A 98 -12.45 -8.94 -7.18
CA GLU A 98 -12.56 -8.61 -8.60
C GLU A 98 -11.35 -7.83 -9.11
N GLN A 99 -10.82 -6.89 -8.32
CA GLN A 99 -9.57 -6.21 -8.68
C GLN A 99 -8.38 -7.18 -8.67
N LEU A 100 -8.25 -8.08 -7.69
CA LEU A 100 -7.19 -9.08 -7.69
C LEU A 100 -7.22 -9.96 -8.93
N VAL A 101 -8.42 -10.41 -9.36
CA VAL A 101 -8.58 -11.15 -10.62
C VAL A 101 -8.21 -10.30 -11.83
N ARG A 102 -8.64 -9.03 -11.88
CA ARG A 102 -8.27 -8.09 -12.96
C ARG A 102 -6.75 -7.94 -13.10
N PHE A 103 -6.03 -8.00 -11.99
CA PHE A 103 -4.57 -7.85 -11.98
C PHE A 103 -3.81 -9.17 -12.02
N GLY A 104 -4.47 -10.31 -12.22
CA GLY A 104 -3.83 -11.57 -12.56
C GLY A 104 -4.04 -12.74 -11.60
N ALA A 105 -4.87 -12.57 -10.57
CA ALA A 105 -5.29 -13.71 -9.76
C ALA A 105 -6.27 -14.61 -10.52
N GLY A 106 -6.31 -15.90 -10.17
CA GLY A 106 -7.26 -16.84 -10.73
C GLY A 106 -8.72 -16.47 -10.41
N PRO A 107 -9.69 -16.67 -11.33
CA PRO A 107 -11.09 -16.31 -11.10
C PRO A 107 -11.79 -17.18 -10.04
N ASP A 108 -11.21 -18.31 -9.68
CA ASP A 108 -11.66 -19.22 -8.62
C ASP A 108 -11.78 -18.52 -7.26
N ILE A 109 -10.94 -17.52 -6.96
CA ILE A 109 -11.04 -16.75 -5.72
C ILE A 109 -12.38 -16.02 -5.54
N LEU A 110 -13.14 -15.83 -6.61
CA LEU A 110 -14.46 -15.21 -6.56
C LEU A 110 -15.56 -16.16 -6.07
N LEU A 111 -15.30 -17.46 -6.11
CA LEU A 111 -16.24 -18.53 -5.78
C LEU A 111 -15.92 -19.22 -4.46
N ASP A 112 -14.66 -19.18 -4.04
CA ASP A 112 -14.19 -19.87 -2.85
C ASP A 112 -14.60 -19.13 -1.57
N ALA A 113 -15.04 -19.91 -0.57
CA ALA A 113 -15.33 -19.41 0.78
C ALA A 113 -14.05 -19.01 1.55
N LYS A 114 -12.90 -19.56 1.15
CA LYS A 114 -11.56 -19.28 1.71
C LYS A 114 -10.57 -19.11 0.57
N PRO A 115 -10.62 -17.97 -0.15
CA PRO A 115 -9.79 -17.76 -1.32
C PRO A 115 -8.30 -17.76 -0.97
N HIS A 116 -7.51 -18.34 -1.86
CA HIS A 116 -6.06 -18.46 -1.74
C HIS A 116 -5.40 -18.04 -3.04
N ILE A 117 -4.33 -17.23 -2.94
CA ILE A 117 -3.49 -16.85 -4.09
C ILE A 117 -2.06 -17.29 -3.75
N GLY A 118 -1.43 -18.10 -4.61
CA GLY A 118 -0.02 -18.47 -4.46
C GLY A 118 0.88 -17.22 -4.38
N THR A 119 1.97 -17.31 -3.62
CA THR A 119 2.87 -16.17 -3.39
C THR A 119 3.50 -15.63 -4.67
N ASP A 120 3.82 -16.50 -5.62
CA ASP A 120 4.34 -16.16 -6.96
C ASP A 120 3.32 -15.35 -7.77
N VAL A 121 2.07 -15.80 -7.80
CA VAL A 121 0.96 -15.07 -8.45
C VAL A 121 0.70 -13.74 -7.74
N LEU A 122 0.71 -13.73 -6.40
CA LEU A 122 0.45 -12.52 -5.62
C LEU A 122 1.51 -11.44 -5.87
N VAL A 123 2.77 -11.80 -6.01
CA VAL A 123 3.85 -10.86 -6.40
C VAL A 123 3.53 -10.22 -7.75
N GLN A 124 3.08 -11.01 -8.74
CA GLN A 124 2.72 -10.47 -10.05
C GLN A 124 1.49 -9.55 -9.98
N VAL A 125 0.47 -9.93 -9.21
CA VAL A 125 -0.73 -9.11 -9.00
C VAL A 125 -0.38 -7.75 -8.39
N VAL A 126 0.47 -7.75 -7.37
CA VAL A 126 0.94 -6.53 -6.68
C VAL A 126 1.70 -5.61 -7.64
N GLN A 127 2.60 -6.17 -8.47
CA GLN A 127 3.31 -5.40 -9.47
C GLN A 127 2.38 -4.81 -10.55
N ASN A 128 1.37 -5.56 -10.98
CA ASN A 128 0.39 -5.10 -11.95
C ASN A 128 -0.48 -3.96 -11.36
N LEU A 129 -0.89 -4.07 -10.10
CA LEU A 129 -1.57 -3.00 -9.35
C LEU A 129 -0.73 -1.71 -9.32
N ARG A 130 0.55 -1.82 -8.99
CA ARG A 130 1.48 -0.67 -9.01
C ARG A 130 1.57 -0.03 -10.39
N ARG A 131 1.72 -0.84 -11.45
CA ARG A 131 1.78 -0.34 -12.83
C ARG A 131 0.52 0.44 -13.22
N GLU A 132 -0.64 -0.05 -12.84
CA GLU A 132 -1.92 0.64 -13.07
C GLU A 132 -1.98 1.97 -12.33
N ILE A 133 -1.62 2.01 -11.04
CA ILE A 133 -1.58 3.25 -10.26
C ILE A 133 -0.68 4.29 -10.94
N ILE A 134 0.50 3.88 -11.42
CA ILE A 134 1.45 4.75 -12.12
C ILE A 134 0.90 5.19 -13.47
N ALA A 135 0.30 4.30 -14.25
CA ALA A 135 -0.33 4.61 -15.54
C ALA A 135 -1.46 5.64 -15.40
N LEU A 136 -2.18 5.61 -14.29
CA LEU A 136 -3.21 6.60 -13.92
C LEU A 136 -2.64 7.91 -13.33
N GLY A 137 -1.31 8.11 -13.36
CA GLY A 137 -0.63 9.32 -12.91
C GLY A 137 -0.25 9.34 -11.43
N GLY A 138 -0.45 8.24 -10.71
CA GLY A 138 0.07 8.06 -9.35
C GLY A 138 1.59 7.94 -9.32
N GLN A 139 2.17 7.99 -8.12
CA GLN A 139 3.59 7.74 -7.87
C GLN A 139 3.74 6.77 -6.70
N VAL A 140 4.71 5.86 -6.81
CA VAL A 140 5.10 4.99 -5.69
C VAL A 140 6.58 5.20 -5.41
N ARG A 141 6.90 5.60 -4.18
CA ARG A 141 8.27 5.85 -3.70
C ARG A 141 8.64 4.78 -2.69
N PHE A 142 9.58 3.93 -3.06
CA PHE A 142 10.17 2.94 -2.18
C PHE A 142 11.34 3.53 -1.37
N GLY A 143 11.70 2.89 -0.27
CA GLY A 143 12.70 3.41 0.65
C GLY A 143 12.28 4.77 1.25
N ALA A 144 10.99 5.02 1.36
CA ALA A 144 10.40 6.29 1.78
C ALA A 144 9.62 6.12 3.09
N ARG A 145 10.31 6.33 4.22
CA ARG A 145 9.74 6.21 5.56
C ARG A 145 9.21 7.56 6.05
N LEU A 146 7.95 7.58 6.48
CA LEU A 146 7.34 8.76 7.11
C LEU A 146 8.12 9.13 8.38
N THR A 147 8.52 10.40 8.49
CA THR A 147 9.31 10.92 9.61
C THR A 147 8.71 12.16 10.27
N GLY A 148 7.66 12.75 9.70
CA GLY A 148 7.02 13.91 10.29
C GLY A 148 5.71 14.29 9.62
N LEU A 149 4.89 15.03 10.36
CA LEU A 149 3.67 15.67 9.90
C LEU A 149 3.74 17.14 10.20
N GLY A 150 3.29 17.97 9.26
CA GLY A 150 3.24 19.40 9.46
C GLY A 150 1.81 19.91 9.40
N GLN A 151 1.43 20.62 10.45
CA GLN A 151 0.12 21.23 10.58
C GLN A 151 0.24 22.75 10.55
N LYS A 152 -0.81 23.40 10.07
CA LYS A 152 -1.04 24.83 10.16
C LYS A 152 -2.54 25.06 10.34
N ASP A 153 -2.93 25.88 11.30
CA ASP A 153 -4.35 26.15 11.62
C ASP A 153 -5.15 24.85 11.83
N GLU A 154 -4.59 23.90 12.58
CA GLU A 154 -5.16 22.56 12.85
C GLU A 154 -5.41 21.68 11.61
N GLN A 155 -4.86 22.06 10.46
CA GLN A 155 -4.97 21.32 9.22
C GLN A 155 -3.62 20.76 8.78
N LEU A 156 -3.64 19.55 8.20
CA LEU A 156 -2.46 18.95 7.58
C LEU A 156 -2.05 19.77 6.35
N HIS A 157 -0.80 20.16 6.31
CA HIS A 157 -0.22 20.93 5.20
C HIS A 157 0.90 20.19 4.45
N TRP A 158 1.67 19.35 5.16
CA TRP A 158 2.74 18.56 4.54
C TRP A 158 3.06 17.31 5.37
N VAL A 159 3.74 16.38 4.73
CA VAL A 159 4.40 15.25 5.38
C VAL A 159 5.89 15.30 5.13
N CYS A 160 6.69 14.83 6.08
CA CYS A 160 8.12 14.62 5.92
C CYS A 160 8.41 13.12 5.82
N TYR A 161 9.39 12.74 5.00
CA TYR A 161 9.88 11.38 4.91
C TYR A 161 11.41 11.38 4.79
N ASN A 162 12.05 10.31 5.24
CA ASN A 162 13.51 10.16 5.27
C ASN A 162 14.24 11.35 5.93
N GLY A 163 13.65 11.89 6.99
CA GLY A 163 14.21 13.01 7.75
C GLY A 163 13.74 14.36 7.24
N ASP A 164 14.25 14.83 6.12
CA ASP A 164 14.10 16.22 5.66
C ASP A 164 13.28 16.39 4.36
N GLN A 165 12.99 15.31 3.66
CA GLN A 165 12.21 15.39 2.44
C GLN A 165 10.74 15.72 2.73
N LYS A 166 10.23 16.76 2.10
CA LYS A 166 8.91 17.31 2.36
C LYS A 166 7.99 17.18 1.15
N LEU A 167 6.74 16.83 1.41
CA LEU A 167 5.66 16.82 0.42
C LEU A 167 4.48 17.64 0.92
N ASP A 168 4.02 18.58 0.12
CA ASP A 168 2.76 19.26 0.39
C ASP A 168 1.61 18.25 0.30
N CYS A 169 0.76 18.23 1.32
CA CYS A 169 -0.29 17.25 1.48
C CYS A 169 -1.46 17.84 2.27
N ARG A 170 -2.67 17.66 1.77
CA ARG A 170 -3.91 18.05 2.44
C ARG A 170 -4.76 16.85 2.86
N ALA A 171 -4.43 15.67 2.34
CA ALA A 171 -5.10 14.42 2.65
C ALA A 171 -4.06 13.31 2.78
N LEU A 172 -4.04 12.67 3.93
CA LEU A 172 -3.12 11.59 4.29
C LEU A 172 -3.90 10.34 4.65
N ILE A 173 -3.53 9.23 4.04
CA ILE A 173 -4.02 7.90 4.40
C ILE A 173 -2.86 7.13 5.03
N LEU A 174 -3.01 6.73 6.28
CA LEU A 174 -2.03 5.91 7.00
C LEU A 174 -2.44 4.44 6.89
N ALA A 175 -1.66 3.67 6.14
CA ALA A 175 -1.85 2.23 5.90
C ALA A 175 -0.60 1.43 6.29
N VAL A 176 0.02 1.80 7.40
CA VAL A 176 1.37 1.39 7.82
C VAL A 176 1.43 -0.03 8.42
N GLY A 177 0.29 -0.67 8.66
CA GLY A 177 0.21 -1.96 9.33
C GLY A 177 0.53 -1.85 10.83
N HIS A 178 0.37 -2.96 11.55
CA HIS A 178 0.49 -2.99 13.01
C HIS A 178 1.94 -2.93 13.52
N SER A 179 2.92 -3.23 12.68
CA SER A 179 4.34 -3.36 13.07
C SER A 179 5.12 -2.03 13.03
N ALA A 180 4.53 -0.96 12.48
CA ALA A 180 5.16 0.36 12.31
C ALA A 180 5.15 1.18 13.62
N ARG A 181 5.82 0.66 14.66
CA ARG A 181 5.82 1.28 16.01
C ARG A 181 6.38 2.69 16.03
N ASP A 182 7.40 2.96 15.23
CA ASP A 182 8.00 4.29 15.04
C ASP A 182 6.97 5.30 14.49
N THR A 183 6.14 4.89 13.53
CA THR A 183 5.07 5.75 13.02
C THR A 183 3.99 5.99 14.07
N PHE A 184 3.61 4.99 14.87
CA PHE A 184 2.67 5.20 15.97
C PHE A 184 3.23 6.14 17.03
N SER A 185 4.53 6.03 17.36
CA SER A 185 5.19 6.94 18.28
C SER A 185 5.23 8.38 17.73
N LEU A 186 5.48 8.55 16.43
CA LEU A 186 5.40 9.85 15.76
C LEU A 186 4.01 10.47 15.90
N LEU A 187 2.96 9.71 15.60
CA LEU A 187 1.58 10.19 15.67
C LEU A 187 1.13 10.57 17.08
N ALA A 188 1.66 9.88 18.09
CA ALA A 188 1.36 10.19 19.50
C ALA A 188 2.01 11.50 19.99
N GLN A 189 2.96 12.05 19.24
CA GLN A 189 3.69 13.28 19.56
C GLN A 189 3.23 14.49 18.74
N THR A 190 2.33 14.26 17.77
CA THR A 190 1.77 15.29 16.88
C THR A 190 0.40 15.74 17.35
#